data_18a246155fb057b1609fa8c04e4747f8
#
_entry.id   18a246155fb057b1609fa8c04e4747f8
#
_cell.length_a   1.000
_cell.length_b   1.000
_cell.length_c   1.000
_cell.angle_alpha   90.00
_cell.angle_beta   90.00
_cell.angle_gamma   90.00
#
_symmetry.space_group_name_H-M   'P 1'
#
loop_
_entity.id
_entity.type
_entity.pdbx_description
1 polymer ?
#
loop_
_entity_poly.entity_id
_entity_poly.type
_entity_poly.pdbx_seq_one_letter_code
_entity_poly.pdbx_strand_id
1 'polypeptide(L)'
;MTPDVIAGALRDAAREFGVGEARVALRWRGGVWTTGVALQVAQRAGRSAGEVVGRLREALLDVPGVRAVEVSGGGFLGVRLAEGGEAALVEEIVRRPRAVAVAEDPRRDVERWAAVAGGGELLTQRERNPLFRVRYAQSRACALVREAARIGLAPEPGRVPGEDALVGALGEHPWRGEPTRVARSLVRVADAFGGSEAMRRALPWGDEKPSAVHRARLALAQAAGVVLVDGLTQLGVSAPEHV
;
A
#
# COMPACT_ATOMS: atom_id res chain seq x y z
N MET A 1 -6.60 4.07 -10.05
CA MET A 1 -6.97 2.64 -10.13
C MET A 1 -6.21 1.87 -9.06
N THR A 2 -6.87 0.98 -8.36
CA THR A 2 -6.34 0.29 -7.22
C THR A 2 -6.12 -1.19 -7.45
N PRO A 3 -5.26 -1.84 -6.67
CA PRO A 3 -5.08 -3.29 -6.70
C PRO A 3 -6.39 -4.06 -6.49
N ASP A 4 -7.33 -3.51 -5.74
CA ASP A 4 -8.64 -4.16 -5.49
C ASP A 4 -9.48 -4.26 -6.77
N VAL A 5 -9.46 -3.24 -7.63
CA VAL A 5 -10.14 -3.24 -8.93
C VAL A 5 -9.53 -4.29 -9.87
N ILE A 6 -8.20 -4.33 -9.94
CA ILE A 6 -7.45 -5.33 -10.72
C ILE A 6 -7.79 -6.74 -10.21
N ALA A 7 -7.76 -6.94 -8.89
CA ALA A 7 -8.06 -8.22 -8.27
C ALA A 7 -9.54 -8.62 -8.47
N GLY A 8 -10.46 -7.65 -8.50
CA GLY A 8 -11.86 -7.86 -8.81
C GLY A 8 -12.04 -8.43 -10.22
N ALA A 9 -11.53 -7.74 -11.22
CA ALA A 9 -11.60 -8.17 -12.62
C ALA A 9 -11.00 -9.58 -12.84
N LEU A 10 -9.87 -9.86 -12.18
CA LEU A 10 -9.25 -11.19 -12.25
C LEU A 10 -10.09 -12.28 -11.59
N ARG A 11 -10.76 -11.99 -10.46
CA ARG A 11 -11.67 -12.95 -9.81
C ARG A 11 -12.93 -13.20 -10.66
N ASP A 12 -13.47 -12.15 -11.26
CA ASP A 12 -14.67 -12.27 -12.11
C ASP A 12 -14.36 -13.12 -13.35
N ALA A 13 -13.24 -12.86 -14.02
CA ALA A 13 -12.81 -13.70 -15.15
C ALA A 13 -12.44 -15.14 -14.72
N ALA A 14 -11.92 -15.36 -13.52
CA ALA A 14 -11.63 -16.71 -13.02
C ALA A 14 -12.89 -17.55 -12.77
N ARG A 15 -14.03 -16.92 -12.47
CA ARG A 15 -15.33 -17.61 -12.32
C ARG A 15 -15.81 -18.24 -13.61
N GLU A 16 -15.46 -17.68 -14.76
CA GLU A 16 -15.78 -18.27 -16.06
C GLU A 16 -15.16 -19.65 -16.26
N PHE A 17 -14.06 -19.94 -15.57
CA PHE A 17 -13.41 -21.25 -15.53
C PHE A 17 -13.90 -22.13 -14.37
N GLY A 18 -14.98 -21.77 -13.68
CA GLY A 18 -15.49 -22.50 -12.53
C GLY A 18 -14.69 -22.33 -11.25
N VAL A 19 -13.72 -21.39 -11.20
CA VAL A 19 -12.92 -21.10 -10.02
C VAL A 19 -13.55 -19.94 -9.23
N GLY A 20 -14.43 -20.25 -8.28
CA GLY A 20 -15.23 -19.27 -7.52
C GLY A 20 -14.40 -18.36 -6.61
N GLU A 21 -13.32 -18.89 -6.00
CA GLU A 21 -12.43 -18.13 -5.12
C GLU A 21 -10.97 -18.23 -5.57
N ALA A 22 -10.60 -17.40 -6.54
CA ALA A 22 -9.21 -17.23 -6.93
C ALA A 22 -8.49 -16.29 -5.94
N ARG A 23 -7.40 -16.77 -5.32
CA ARG A 23 -6.54 -15.92 -4.49
C ARG A 23 -5.66 -15.05 -5.38
N VAL A 24 -6.10 -13.83 -5.62
CA VAL A 24 -5.32 -12.86 -6.39
C VAL A 24 -4.33 -12.16 -5.45
N ALA A 25 -3.06 -12.47 -5.62
CA ALA A 25 -1.97 -11.76 -4.97
C ALA A 25 -1.31 -10.84 -6.00
N LEU A 26 -1.43 -9.55 -5.80
CA LEU A 26 -0.74 -8.53 -6.60
C LEU A 26 0.55 -8.11 -5.91
N ARG A 27 1.61 -7.90 -6.70
CA ARG A 27 2.91 -7.41 -6.25
C ARG A 27 3.34 -6.26 -7.14
N TRP A 28 3.75 -5.17 -6.51
CA TRP A 28 4.32 -4.03 -7.21
C TRP A 28 5.80 -4.26 -7.52
N ARG A 29 6.20 -4.09 -8.78
CA ARG A 29 7.60 -4.20 -9.19
C ARG A 29 7.87 -3.21 -10.33
N GLY A 30 8.67 -2.19 -10.07
CA GLY A 30 9.13 -1.25 -11.08
C GLY A 30 7.99 -0.60 -11.90
N GLY A 31 6.95 -0.10 -11.23
CA GLY A 31 5.83 0.55 -11.90
C GLY A 31 4.77 -0.39 -12.49
N VAL A 32 4.82 -1.71 -12.17
CA VAL A 32 3.92 -2.73 -12.72
C VAL A 32 3.34 -3.61 -11.62
N TRP A 33 2.03 -3.84 -11.63
CA TRP A 33 1.38 -4.85 -10.78
C TRP A 33 1.54 -6.22 -11.40
N THR A 34 2.16 -7.16 -10.69
CA THR A 34 2.39 -8.53 -11.16
C THR A 34 1.58 -9.55 -10.38
N THR A 35 1.09 -10.59 -11.07
CA THR A 35 0.36 -11.70 -10.45
C THR A 35 0.58 -13.01 -11.21
N GLY A 36 0.64 -14.12 -10.48
CA GLY A 36 0.65 -15.48 -11.02
C GLY A 36 -0.70 -16.19 -10.94
N VAL A 37 -1.80 -15.45 -10.77
CA VAL A 37 -3.14 -16.03 -10.57
C VAL A 37 -3.58 -16.93 -11.73
N ALA A 38 -3.15 -16.63 -12.97
CA ALA A 38 -3.50 -17.41 -14.15
C ALA A 38 -3.06 -18.89 -14.03
N LEU A 39 -1.86 -19.14 -13.50
CA LEU A 39 -1.37 -20.51 -13.28
C LEU A 39 -2.21 -21.26 -12.25
N GLN A 40 -2.60 -20.58 -11.18
CA GLN A 40 -3.45 -21.15 -10.14
C GLN A 40 -4.85 -21.50 -10.68
N VAL A 41 -5.43 -20.60 -11.51
CA VAL A 41 -6.73 -20.83 -12.15
C VAL A 41 -6.65 -21.97 -13.15
N ALA A 42 -5.63 -22.00 -14.01
CA ALA A 42 -5.42 -23.07 -15.00
C ALA A 42 -5.33 -24.46 -14.33
N GLN A 43 -4.54 -24.56 -13.26
CA GLN A 43 -4.40 -25.80 -12.49
C GLN A 43 -5.74 -26.25 -11.87
N ARG A 44 -6.50 -25.34 -11.28
CA ARG A 44 -7.78 -25.67 -10.63
C ARG A 44 -8.89 -26.02 -11.62
N ALA A 45 -8.90 -25.33 -12.78
CA ALA A 45 -9.87 -25.53 -13.83
C ALA A 45 -9.56 -26.71 -14.76
N GLY A 46 -8.37 -27.30 -14.67
CA GLY A 46 -7.92 -28.33 -15.63
C GLY A 46 -7.78 -27.80 -17.06
N ARG A 47 -7.44 -26.51 -17.22
CA ARG A 47 -7.30 -25.82 -18.50
C ARG A 47 -5.84 -25.50 -18.83
N SER A 48 -5.58 -25.23 -20.10
CA SER A 48 -4.23 -24.79 -20.49
C SER A 48 -3.91 -23.41 -19.92
N ALA A 49 -2.64 -23.19 -19.52
CA ALA A 49 -2.22 -21.89 -19.01
C ALA A 49 -2.42 -20.78 -20.06
N GLY A 50 -2.22 -21.07 -21.35
CA GLY A 50 -2.39 -20.11 -22.44
C GLY A 50 -3.83 -19.62 -22.58
N GLU A 51 -4.82 -20.52 -22.50
CA GLU A 51 -6.24 -20.18 -22.55
C GLU A 51 -6.63 -19.24 -21.40
N VAL A 52 -6.25 -19.60 -20.17
CA VAL A 52 -6.56 -18.80 -18.98
C VAL A 52 -5.85 -17.46 -19.02
N VAL A 53 -4.56 -17.41 -19.37
CA VAL A 53 -3.79 -16.18 -19.51
C VAL A 53 -4.44 -15.24 -20.54
N GLY A 54 -4.85 -15.77 -21.70
CA GLY A 54 -5.53 -15.01 -22.75
C GLY A 54 -6.77 -14.31 -22.21
N ARG A 55 -7.66 -15.07 -21.57
CA ARG A 55 -8.93 -14.55 -21.04
C ARG A 55 -8.74 -13.55 -19.89
N LEU A 56 -7.83 -13.85 -18.93
CA LEU A 56 -7.54 -12.92 -17.83
C LEU A 56 -6.88 -11.63 -18.34
N ARG A 57 -6.04 -11.72 -19.38
CA ARG A 57 -5.43 -10.55 -20.03
C ARG A 57 -6.49 -9.66 -20.68
N GLU A 58 -7.44 -10.23 -21.41
CA GLU A 58 -8.56 -9.50 -22.00
C GLU A 58 -9.37 -8.78 -20.93
N ALA A 59 -9.80 -9.48 -19.90
CA ALA A 59 -10.53 -8.90 -18.78
C ALA A 59 -9.80 -7.72 -18.11
N LEU A 60 -8.48 -7.79 -18.03
CA LEU A 60 -7.67 -6.70 -17.48
C LEU A 60 -7.57 -5.50 -18.43
N LEU A 61 -7.50 -5.73 -19.74
CA LEU A 61 -7.44 -4.65 -20.74
C LEU A 61 -8.75 -3.86 -20.80
N ASP A 62 -9.87 -4.48 -20.46
CA ASP A 62 -11.18 -3.83 -20.37
C ASP A 62 -11.34 -2.95 -19.12
N VAL A 63 -10.41 -3.06 -18.15
CA VAL A 63 -10.47 -2.26 -16.91
C VAL A 63 -10.00 -0.83 -17.21
N PRO A 64 -10.86 0.19 -16.97
CA PRO A 64 -10.47 1.58 -17.16
C PRO A 64 -9.22 1.94 -16.34
N GLY A 65 -8.19 2.53 -16.99
CA GLY A 65 -6.94 2.91 -16.37
C GLY A 65 -5.84 1.83 -16.43
N VAL A 66 -6.08 0.67 -17.04
CA VAL A 66 -5.03 -0.24 -17.49
C VAL A 66 -4.52 0.23 -18.85
N ARG A 67 -3.21 0.46 -18.96
CA ARG A 67 -2.55 0.84 -20.20
C ARG A 67 -2.12 -0.36 -21.01
N ALA A 68 -1.57 -1.37 -20.35
CA ALA A 68 -1.05 -2.57 -20.98
C ALA A 68 -1.02 -3.74 -20.01
N VAL A 69 -1.14 -4.94 -20.56
CA VAL A 69 -0.96 -6.20 -19.83
C VAL A 69 0.08 -7.04 -20.54
N GLU A 70 1.20 -7.24 -19.88
CA GLU A 70 2.33 -8.05 -20.34
C GLU A 70 2.23 -9.46 -19.79
N VAL A 71 2.62 -10.45 -20.58
CA VAL A 71 2.70 -11.85 -20.14
C VAL A 71 4.16 -12.25 -20.08
N SER A 72 4.60 -12.80 -18.95
CA SER A 72 5.98 -13.24 -18.76
C SER A 72 6.05 -14.58 -18.05
N GLY A 73 7.18 -15.30 -18.21
CA GLY A 73 7.58 -16.45 -17.42
C GLY A 73 6.50 -17.52 -17.21
N GLY A 74 5.86 -17.99 -18.30
CA GLY A 74 4.93 -19.14 -18.21
C GLY A 74 3.54 -18.82 -17.65
N GLY A 75 3.11 -17.53 -17.59
CA GLY A 75 1.75 -17.18 -17.20
C GLY A 75 1.61 -16.14 -16.10
N PHE A 76 2.69 -15.42 -15.79
CA PHE A 76 2.61 -14.22 -14.97
C PHE A 76 2.04 -13.05 -15.77
N LEU A 77 1.07 -12.35 -15.19
CA LEU A 77 0.48 -11.15 -15.78
C LEU A 77 1.10 -9.91 -15.11
N GLY A 78 1.62 -9.00 -15.93
CA GLY A 78 2.13 -7.70 -15.53
C GLY A 78 1.16 -6.61 -15.99
N VAL A 79 0.53 -5.91 -15.07
CA VAL A 79 -0.46 -4.85 -15.36
C VAL A 79 0.20 -3.49 -15.20
N ARG A 80 0.33 -2.78 -16.31
CA ARG A 80 0.84 -1.41 -16.35
C ARG A 80 -0.33 -0.43 -16.33
N LEU A 81 -0.30 0.48 -15.39
CA LEU A 81 -1.33 1.51 -15.27
C LEU A 81 -1.13 2.62 -16.30
N ALA A 82 -2.23 3.27 -16.67
CA ALA A 82 -2.19 4.52 -17.43
C ALA A 82 -1.51 5.62 -16.61
N GLU A 83 -1.16 6.71 -17.25
CA GLU A 83 -0.64 7.90 -16.58
C GLU A 83 -1.61 8.37 -15.48
N GLY A 84 -1.08 8.74 -14.32
CA GLY A 84 -1.90 9.07 -13.14
C GLY A 84 -2.37 7.88 -12.29
N GLY A 85 -2.06 6.64 -12.66
CA GLY A 85 -2.46 5.45 -11.90
C GLY A 85 -1.96 5.42 -10.45
N GLU A 86 -0.75 5.93 -10.20
CA GLU A 86 -0.19 6.08 -8.85
C GLU A 86 -0.95 7.15 -8.04
N ALA A 87 -1.24 8.30 -8.67
CA ALA A 87 -2.02 9.36 -8.05
C ALA A 87 -3.42 8.88 -7.66
N ALA A 88 -4.07 8.10 -8.53
CA ALA A 88 -5.37 7.52 -8.25
C ALA A 88 -5.34 6.51 -7.09
N LEU A 89 -4.27 5.72 -6.93
CA LEU A 89 -4.07 4.86 -5.76
C LEU A 89 -3.97 5.69 -4.48
N VAL A 90 -3.14 6.73 -4.47
CA VAL A 90 -2.97 7.64 -3.32
C VAL A 90 -4.31 8.29 -2.96
N GLU A 91 -5.03 8.80 -3.95
CA GLU A 91 -6.34 9.44 -3.78
C GLU A 91 -7.37 8.49 -3.15
N GLU A 92 -7.44 7.24 -3.62
CA GLU A 92 -8.35 6.25 -3.05
C GLU A 92 -8.00 5.91 -1.61
N ILE A 93 -6.70 5.77 -1.28
CA ILE A 93 -6.27 5.52 0.10
C ILE A 93 -6.68 6.68 1.00
N VAL A 94 -6.45 7.93 0.57
CA VAL A 94 -6.76 9.12 1.37
C VAL A 94 -8.27 9.30 1.58
N ARG A 95 -9.11 8.87 0.63
CA ARG A 95 -10.58 8.92 0.75
C ARG A 95 -11.16 7.86 1.69
N ARG A 96 -10.39 6.88 2.10
CA ARG A 96 -10.91 5.82 2.99
C ARG A 96 -11.35 6.42 4.33
N PRO A 97 -12.44 5.90 4.93
CA PRO A 97 -12.83 6.31 6.26
C PRO A 97 -11.67 6.12 7.25
N ARG A 98 -11.46 7.10 8.10
CA ARG A 98 -10.43 6.99 9.14
C ARG A 98 -10.82 5.92 10.14
N ALA A 99 -9.87 5.06 10.48
CA ALA A 99 -10.05 4.10 11.54
C ALA A 99 -10.26 4.83 12.89
N VAL A 100 -11.08 4.23 13.75
CA VAL A 100 -11.31 4.75 15.10
C VAL A 100 -10.05 4.57 15.92
N ALA A 101 -9.56 5.64 16.53
CA ALA A 101 -8.34 5.60 17.32
C ALA A 101 -8.46 4.62 18.50
N VAL A 102 -7.46 3.78 18.65
CA VAL A 102 -7.30 2.91 19.84
C VAL A 102 -6.64 3.75 20.93
N ALA A 103 -7.18 3.72 22.16
CA ALA A 103 -6.60 4.41 23.30
C ALA A 103 -5.17 3.93 23.56
N GLU A 104 -4.29 4.84 23.93
CA GLU A 104 -2.88 4.52 24.21
C GLU A 104 -2.73 3.66 25.47
N ASP A 105 -2.02 2.54 25.32
CA ASP A 105 -1.61 1.67 26.40
C ASP A 105 -0.35 0.91 25.97
N PRO A 106 0.84 1.38 26.34
CA PRO A 106 2.09 0.83 25.84
C PRO A 106 2.30 -0.67 26.14
N ARG A 107 1.80 -1.16 27.29
CA ARG A 107 1.93 -2.59 27.65
C ARG A 107 1.05 -3.46 26.77
N ARG A 108 -0.23 -3.10 26.68
CA ARG A 108 -1.20 -3.80 25.83
C ARG A 108 -0.77 -3.78 24.36
N ASP A 109 -0.23 -2.67 23.88
CA ASP A 109 0.20 -2.52 22.51
C ASP A 109 1.39 -3.42 22.18
N VAL A 110 2.34 -3.54 23.10
CA VAL A 110 3.47 -4.48 22.99
C VAL A 110 2.99 -5.92 22.99
N GLU A 111 2.07 -6.29 23.89
CA GLU A 111 1.51 -7.64 23.95
C GLU A 111 0.78 -8.02 22.65
N ARG A 112 -0.04 -7.13 22.12
CA ARG A 112 -0.77 -7.34 20.86
C ARG A 112 0.15 -7.45 19.66
N TRP A 113 1.16 -6.57 19.60
CA TRP A 113 2.15 -6.63 18.53
C TRP A 113 2.97 -7.93 18.61
N ALA A 114 3.45 -8.29 19.81
CA ALA A 114 4.24 -9.50 20.01
C ALA A 114 3.49 -10.78 19.61
N ALA A 115 2.19 -10.82 19.85
CA ALA A 115 1.34 -11.95 19.50
C ALA A 115 1.29 -12.23 17.97
N VAL A 116 1.53 -11.21 17.13
CA VAL A 116 1.40 -11.32 15.66
C VAL A 116 2.70 -11.16 14.89
N ALA A 117 3.66 -10.42 15.42
CA ALA A 117 4.91 -10.08 14.74
C ALA A 117 6.17 -10.59 15.47
N GLY A 118 5.99 -11.25 16.60
CA GLY A 118 7.07 -11.69 17.46
C GLY A 118 7.46 -10.66 18.52
N GLY A 119 8.07 -11.17 19.58
CA GLY A 119 8.54 -10.38 20.73
C GLY A 119 9.95 -9.81 20.51
N GLY A 120 10.46 -9.16 21.53
CA GLY A 120 11.78 -8.53 21.60
C GLY A 120 11.72 -7.31 22.52
N GLU A 121 12.68 -6.41 22.40
CA GLU A 121 12.71 -5.14 23.16
C GLU A 121 11.68 -4.12 22.57
N LEU A 122 10.39 -4.46 22.58
CA LEU A 122 9.34 -3.67 21.92
C LEU A 122 8.98 -2.36 22.68
N LEU A 123 9.41 -2.20 23.93
CA LEU A 123 9.26 -0.96 24.69
C LEU A 123 10.36 0.06 24.40
N THR A 124 11.42 -0.34 23.67
CA THR A 124 12.54 0.57 23.36
C THR A 124 12.28 1.38 22.08
N GLN A 125 12.53 2.67 22.13
CA GLN A 125 12.47 3.58 20.99
C GLN A 125 13.78 3.50 20.18
N ARG A 126 13.97 2.41 19.44
CA ARG A 126 15.14 2.15 18.61
C ARG A 126 14.74 1.61 17.24
N GLU A 127 15.53 1.90 16.22
CA GLU A 127 15.29 1.45 14.84
C GLU A 127 15.15 -0.06 14.67
N ARG A 128 15.81 -0.87 15.50
CA ARG A 128 15.65 -2.33 15.50
C ARG A 128 14.27 -2.79 15.99
N ASN A 129 13.52 -1.93 16.69
CA ASN A 129 12.16 -2.22 17.13
C ASN A 129 11.15 -1.98 16.00
N PRO A 130 10.49 -3.01 15.44
CA PRO A 130 9.56 -2.85 14.34
C PRO A 130 8.31 -2.05 14.72
N LEU A 131 7.80 -2.19 15.95
CA LEU A 131 6.67 -1.41 16.44
C LEU A 131 7.02 0.08 16.53
N PHE A 132 8.22 0.40 17.03
CA PHE A 132 8.69 1.79 17.07
C PHE A 132 8.79 2.39 15.66
N ARG A 133 9.39 1.67 14.68
CA ARG A 133 9.47 2.16 13.30
C ARG A 133 8.10 2.47 12.70
N VAL A 134 7.13 1.59 12.92
CA VAL A 134 5.76 1.77 12.43
C VAL A 134 5.11 3.01 13.05
N ARG A 135 5.20 3.18 14.37
CA ARG A 135 4.67 4.35 15.07
C ARG A 135 5.40 5.63 14.69
N TYR A 136 6.72 5.58 14.58
CA TYR A 136 7.52 6.72 14.15
C TYR A 136 7.14 7.18 12.74
N ALA A 137 6.99 6.26 11.79
CA ALA A 137 6.57 6.59 10.44
C ALA A 137 5.16 7.22 10.42
N GLN A 138 4.24 6.70 11.22
CA GLN A 138 2.89 7.24 11.37
C GLN A 138 2.92 8.66 11.95
N SER A 139 3.59 8.87 13.09
CA SER A 139 3.75 10.18 13.72
C SER A 139 4.41 11.18 12.78
N ARG A 140 5.44 10.76 12.04
CA ARG A 140 6.13 11.59 11.05
C ARG A 140 5.21 11.96 9.88
N ALA A 141 4.38 11.04 9.38
CA ALA A 141 3.40 11.30 8.33
C ALA A 141 2.37 12.36 8.79
N CYS A 142 1.84 12.21 10.00
CA CYS A 142 0.94 13.20 10.60
C CYS A 142 1.61 14.57 10.76
N ALA A 143 2.86 14.60 11.23
CA ALA A 143 3.63 15.84 11.39
C ALA A 143 3.80 16.57 10.06
N LEU A 144 4.17 15.86 8.98
CA LEU A 144 4.34 16.47 7.65
C LEU A 144 3.06 17.16 7.17
N VAL A 145 1.91 16.48 7.30
CA VAL A 145 0.62 17.05 6.87
C VAL A 145 0.23 18.24 7.74
N ARG A 146 0.47 18.18 9.04
CA ARG A 146 0.18 19.26 9.99
C ARG A 146 1.06 20.49 9.73
N GLU A 147 2.37 20.30 9.52
CA GLU A 147 3.30 21.39 9.20
C GLU A 147 2.98 22.03 7.84
N ALA A 148 2.63 21.20 6.84
CA ALA A 148 2.17 21.71 5.54
C ALA A 148 0.94 22.63 5.69
N ALA A 149 -0.03 22.24 6.51
CA ALA A 149 -1.22 23.03 6.75
C ALA A 149 -0.89 24.41 7.38
N ARG A 150 0.14 24.49 8.24
CA ARG A 150 0.59 25.75 8.86
C ARG A 150 1.13 26.78 7.84
N ILE A 151 1.67 26.30 6.73
CA ILE A 151 2.17 27.15 5.64
C ILE A 151 1.17 27.25 4.47
N GLY A 152 -0.08 26.81 4.66
CA GLY A 152 -1.13 26.87 3.64
C GLY A 152 -0.92 25.88 2.47
N LEU A 153 -0.12 24.82 2.65
CA LEU A 153 0.18 23.84 1.62
C LEU A 153 -0.69 22.59 1.81
N ALA A 154 -1.65 22.37 0.91
CA ALA A 154 -2.53 21.21 0.94
C ALA A 154 -1.96 20.03 0.16
N PRO A 155 -2.11 18.77 0.65
CA PRO A 155 -1.81 17.58 -0.12
C PRO A 155 -2.67 17.47 -1.39
N GLU A 156 -2.05 17.10 -2.51
CA GLU A 156 -2.73 16.88 -3.79
C GLU A 156 -2.12 15.66 -4.48
N PRO A 157 -2.91 14.60 -4.75
CA PRO A 157 -2.39 13.39 -5.38
C PRO A 157 -1.71 13.67 -6.72
N GLY A 158 -0.51 13.14 -6.89
CA GLY A 158 0.31 13.33 -8.07
C GLY A 158 1.40 12.26 -8.14
N ARG A 159 2.14 12.24 -9.25
CA ARG A 159 3.27 11.34 -9.41
C ARG A 159 4.46 11.84 -8.59
N VAL A 160 5.09 10.95 -7.83
CA VAL A 160 6.34 11.20 -7.11
C VAL A 160 7.41 10.26 -7.66
N PRO A 161 8.27 10.71 -8.59
CA PRO A 161 9.30 9.85 -9.17
C PRO A 161 10.24 9.28 -8.11
N GLY A 162 10.63 8.00 -8.29
CA GLY A 162 11.55 7.31 -7.39
C GLY A 162 10.90 6.68 -6.14
N GLU A 163 9.59 6.82 -5.97
CA GLU A 163 8.87 6.32 -4.78
C GLU A 163 8.16 4.98 -5.00
N ASP A 164 8.61 4.18 -5.98
CA ASP A 164 8.04 2.86 -6.28
C ASP A 164 7.92 1.94 -5.06
N ALA A 165 8.90 1.99 -4.15
CA ALA A 165 8.90 1.16 -2.94
C ALA A 165 7.73 1.53 -2.00
N LEU A 166 7.50 2.84 -1.79
CA LEU A 166 6.43 3.32 -0.92
C LEU A 166 5.06 3.11 -1.59
N VAL A 167 4.92 3.48 -2.87
CA VAL A 167 3.69 3.25 -3.65
C VAL A 167 3.31 1.76 -3.64
N GLY A 168 4.27 0.89 -3.87
CA GLY A 168 4.08 -0.56 -3.83
C GLY A 168 3.66 -1.06 -2.45
N ALA A 169 4.32 -0.61 -1.39
CA ALA A 169 3.98 -1.00 -0.02
C ALA A 169 2.55 -0.58 0.36
N LEU A 170 2.14 0.64 -0.04
CA LEU A 170 0.78 1.14 0.19
C LEU A 170 -0.26 0.32 -0.57
N GLY A 171 -0.04 0.05 -1.85
CA GLY A 171 -0.98 -0.70 -2.68
C GLY A 171 -1.08 -2.19 -2.32
N GLU A 172 -0.02 -2.77 -1.72
CA GLU A 172 -0.03 -4.16 -1.25
C GLU A 172 -0.59 -4.33 0.17
N HIS A 173 -1.02 -3.23 0.83
CA HIS A 173 -1.56 -3.30 2.19
C HIS A 173 -2.89 -4.06 2.21
N PRO A 174 -3.02 -5.09 3.08
CA PRO A 174 -4.27 -5.82 3.23
C PRO A 174 -5.23 -5.06 4.15
N TRP A 175 -6.17 -4.30 3.57
CA TRP A 175 -7.19 -3.54 4.31
C TRP A 175 -8.07 -4.39 5.23
N ARG A 176 -8.15 -5.67 4.96
CA ARG A 176 -8.71 -6.71 5.82
C ARG A 176 -7.86 -7.95 5.63
N GLY A 177 -7.30 -8.46 6.70
CA GLY A 177 -6.39 -9.57 6.54
C GLY A 177 -6.04 -10.24 7.86
N GLU A 178 -5.32 -11.30 7.71
CA GLU A 178 -4.75 -12.06 8.82
C GLU A 178 -3.72 -11.17 9.55
N PRO A 179 -3.76 -11.11 10.90
CA PRO A 179 -2.97 -10.16 11.68
C PRO A 179 -1.48 -10.13 11.39
N THR A 180 -0.85 -11.29 11.20
CA THR A 180 0.58 -11.39 10.86
C THR A 180 0.89 -10.76 9.50
N ARG A 181 -0.03 -10.86 8.54
CA ARG A 181 0.11 -10.23 7.23
C ARG A 181 -0.04 -8.72 7.31
N VAL A 182 -0.97 -8.23 8.13
CA VAL A 182 -1.12 -6.80 8.42
C VAL A 182 0.15 -6.25 9.05
N ALA A 183 0.65 -6.86 10.11
CA ALA A 183 1.87 -6.43 10.80
C ALA A 183 3.09 -6.33 9.85
N ARG A 184 3.31 -7.35 9.01
CA ARG A 184 4.38 -7.33 8.00
C ARG A 184 4.21 -6.22 6.98
N SER A 185 2.96 -5.92 6.59
CA SER A 185 2.68 -4.82 5.67
C SER A 185 3.00 -3.48 6.29
N LEU A 186 2.64 -3.25 7.57
CA LEU A 186 2.96 -2.02 8.29
C LEU A 186 4.48 -1.79 8.37
N VAL A 187 5.25 -2.84 8.67
CA VAL A 187 6.72 -2.73 8.69
C VAL A 187 7.26 -2.34 7.32
N ARG A 188 6.76 -2.94 6.23
CA ARG A 188 7.19 -2.57 4.87
C ARG A 188 6.84 -1.12 4.52
N VAL A 189 5.66 -0.65 4.89
CA VAL A 189 5.26 0.76 4.69
C VAL A 189 6.17 1.68 5.50
N ALA A 190 6.43 1.36 6.76
CA ALA A 190 7.30 2.15 7.63
C ALA A 190 8.75 2.21 7.10
N ASP A 191 9.29 1.09 6.63
CA ASP A 191 10.65 1.01 6.08
C ASP A 191 10.75 1.79 4.76
N ALA A 192 9.77 1.66 3.86
CA ALA A 192 9.72 2.41 2.61
C ALA A 192 9.58 3.92 2.87
N PHE A 193 8.72 4.31 3.82
CA PHE A 193 8.55 5.70 4.23
C PHE A 193 9.84 6.29 4.82
N GLY A 194 10.49 5.57 5.73
CA GLY A 194 11.74 5.99 6.37
C GLY A 194 12.92 6.10 5.40
N GLY A 195 12.97 5.21 4.39
CA GLY A 195 13.99 5.22 3.33
C GLY A 195 13.75 6.26 2.23
N SER A 196 12.56 6.86 2.17
CA SER A 196 12.15 7.77 1.10
C SER A 196 12.84 9.14 1.18
N GLU A 197 13.54 9.52 0.11
CA GLU A 197 14.06 10.88 -0.04
C GLU A 197 12.93 11.90 -0.22
N ALA A 198 11.85 11.53 -0.91
CA ALA A 198 10.71 12.41 -1.11
C ALA A 198 10.03 12.76 0.22
N MET A 199 10.00 11.82 1.20
CA MET A 199 9.44 12.09 2.52
C MET A 199 10.35 13.02 3.36
N ARG A 200 11.66 12.94 3.18
CA ARG A 200 12.59 13.91 3.80
C ARG A 200 12.43 15.32 3.23
N ARG A 201 12.05 15.43 1.97
CA ARG A 201 11.84 16.68 1.22
C ARG A 201 10.37 16.95 0.90
N ALA A 202 9.45 16.50 1.75
CA ALA A 202 8.02 16.69 1.50
C ALA A 202 7.57 18.14 1.69
N LEU A 203 8.30 18.91 2.50
CA LEU A 203 8.09 20.34 2.71
C LEU A 203 9.14 21.16 1.98
N PRO A 204 8.82 22.41 1.55
CA PRO A 204 9.80 23.35 1.03
C PRO A 204 10.90 23.63 2.05
N TRP A 205 12.13 23.79 1.57
CA TRP A 205 13.30 24.07 2.41
C TRP A 205 13.83 25.49 2.16
N GLY A 206 14.07 26.26 3.23
CA GLY A 206 14.58 27.63 3.12
C GLY A 206 13.66 28.51 2.30
N ASP A 207 14.19 29.15 1.25
CA ASP A 207 13.43 30.05 0.36
C ASP A 207 12.69 29.34 -0.78
N GLU A 208 12.64 28.01 -0.76
CA GLU A 208 11.94 27.21 -1.77
C GLU A 208 10.43 27.48 -1.74
N LYS A 209 9.85 27.80 -2.90
CA LYS A 209 8.40 28.02 -2.99
C LYS A 209 7.64 26.69 -3.03
N PRO A 210 6.46 26.61 -2.37
CA PRO A 210 5.56 25.48 -2.52
C PRO A 210 5.27 25.15 -3.99
N SER A 211 5.33 23.87 -4.34
CA SER A 211 5.17 23.38 -5.70
C SER A 211 4.22 22.18 -5.78
N ALA A 212 3.82 21.78 -6.99
CA ALA A 212 3.02 20.56 -7.22
C ALA A 212 3.72 19.32 -6.69
N VAL A 213 5.07 19.26 -6.78
CA VAL A 213 5.85 18.13 -6.26
C VAL A 213 5.72 18.02 -4.73
N HIS A 214 5.76 19.13 -4.00
CA HIS A 214 5.53 19.12 -2.56
C HIS A 214 4.13 18.63 -2.22
N ARG A 215 3.10 19.10 -2.94
CA ARG A 215 1.72 18.63 -2.74
C ARG A 215 1.57 17.13 -2.98
N ALA A 216 2.22 16.61 -4.05
CA ALA A 216 2.19 15.18 -4.35
C ALA A 216 2.91 14.33 -3.26
N ARG A 217 4.06 14.79 -2.78
CA ARG A 217 4.79 14.15 -1.66
C ARG A 217 3.96 14.16 -0.38
N LEU A 218 3.28 15.24 -0.08
CA LEU A 218 2.39 15.35 1.08
C LEU A 218 1.17 14.42 0.97
N ALA A 219 0.58 14.28 -0.24
CA ALA A 219 -0.49 13.31 -0.46
C ALA A 219 -0.03 11.87 -0.24
N LEU A 220 1.20 11.55 -0.69
CA LEU A 220 1.81 10.24 -0.45
C LEU A 220 2.09 10.00 1.04
N ALA A 221 2.56 11.03 1.78
CA ALA A 221 2.74 10.97 3.23
C ALA A 221 1.39 10.77 3.95
N GLN A 222 0.35 11.48 3.53
CA GLN A 222 -1.01 11.33 4.07
C GLN A 222 -1.55 9.91 3.85
N ALA A 223 -1.36 9.34 2.65
CA ALA A 223 -1.74 7.97 2.35
C ALA A 223 -0.99 6.95 3.23
N ALA A 224 0.30 7.16 3.47
CA ALA A 224 1.07 6.34 4.40
C ALA A 224 0.51 6.41 5.83
N GLY A 225 0.18 7.60 6.31
CA GLY A 225 -0.47 7.79 7.61
C GLY A 225 -1.80 7.03 7.72
N VAL A 226 -2.66 7.10 6.67
CA VAL A 226 -3.94 6.36 6.64
C VAL A 226 -3.73 4.85 6.75
N VAL A 227 -2.80 4.29 5.96
CA VAL A 227 -2.48 2.85 5.99
C VAL A 227 -1.93 2.42 7.35
N LEU A 228 -1.01 3.20 7.92
CA LEU A 228 -0.39 2.87 9.21
C LEU A 228 -1.41 2.92 10.35
N VAL A 229 -2.28 3.93 10.39
CA VAL A 229 -3.35 4.03 11.41
C VAL A 229 -4.35 2.89 11.25
N ASP A 230 -4.81 2.60 10.03
CA ASP A 230 -5.76 1.51 9.78
C ASP A 230 -5.20 0.17 10.25
N GLY A 231 -3.99 -0.17 9.84
CA GLY A 231 -3.39 -1.44 10.21
C GLY A 231 -3.07 -1.57 11.70
N LEU A 232 -2.59 -0.50 12.36
CA LEU A 232 -2.41 -0.50 13.82
C LEU A 232 -3.75 -0.72 14.53
N THR A 233 -4.81 -0.05 14.09
CA THR A 233 -6.17 -0.22 14.62
C THR A 233 -6.69 -1.64 14.43
N GLN A 234 -6.47 -2.26 13.27
CA GLN A 234 -6.83 -3.66 13.02
C GLN A 234 -6.15 -4.62 14.01
N LEU A 235 -4.91 -4.32 14.40
CA LEU A 235 -4.17 -5.09 15.41
C LEU A 235 -4.56 -4.71 16.85
N GLY A 236 -5.43 -3.71 17.02
CA GLY A 236 -5.80 -3.15 18.31
C GLY A 236 -4.64 -2.42 19.02
N VAL A 237 -3.64 -1.98 18.26
CA VAL A 237 -2.48 -1.22 18.72
C VAL A 237 -2.74 0.28 18.51
N SER A 238 -2.34 1.11 19.46
CA SER A 238 -2.52 2.55 19.35
C SER A 238 -1.60 3.17 18.29
N ALA A 239 -2.09 4.25 17.66
CA ALA A 239 -1.39 5.03 16.65
C ALA A 239 -1.22 6.48 17.16
N PRO A 240 -0.26 6.76 18.06
CA PRO A 240 -0.08 8.08 18.64
C PRO A 240 0.41 9.09 17.58
N GLU A 241 -0.08 10.33 17.68
CA GLU A 241 0.39 11.40 16.78
C GLU A 241 1.82 11.88 17.10
N HIS A 242 2.30 11.56 18.29
CA HIS A 242 3.64 11.87 18.78
C HIS A 242 4.28 10.62 19.40
N VAL A 243 5.55 10.36 19.08
CA VAL A 243 6.34 9.23 19.61
C VAL A 243 7.65 9.74 20.16
#